data_cfae38178a63686b1bffbaab42d5dee9
#
_entry.id   cfae38178a63686b1bffbaab42d5dee9
#
_cell.length_a   1.000
_cell.length_b   1.000
_cell.length_c   1.000
_cell.angle_alpha   90.00
_cell.angle_beta   90.00
_cell.angle_gamma   90.00
#
_symmetry.space_group_name_H-M   'P 1'
#
loop_
_entity.id
_entity.type
_entity.pdbx_description
1 polymer ?
#
loop_
_entity_poly.entity_id
_entity_poly.type
_entity_poly.pdbx_seq_one_letter_code
_entity_poly.pdbx_strand_id
1 'polypeptide(L)'
;MAKEKDSPQFSERISEFCKMIDNAREDYEWNRDEISRLDKLTQDYLHMLELDGLDYKGRAKVATQLTKCRQERRASKDTTQILEPLIAFLDSEKGKNMMNLMREILGKTRKVEENMKTRTYRYRVFEPPGGKYE
;
A
#
# COMPACT_ATOMS: atom_id res chain seq x y z
N MET A 1 6.95 -28.50 -16.22
CA MET A 1 7.71 -28.03 -15.08
C MET A 1 6.75 -27.63 -13.97
N ALA A 2 6.94 -28.22 -12.80
CA ALA A 2 6.06 -27.95 -11.66
C ALA A 2 6.07 -26.47 -11.25
N LYS A 3 7.20 -25.78 -11.43
CA LYS A 3 7.31 -24.36 -11.09
C LYS A 3 6.41 -23.44 -11.91
N GLU A 4 6.09 -23.82 -13.14
CA GLU A 4 5.24 -23.00 -14.01
C GLU A 4 3.78 -23.02 -13.59
N LYS A 5 3.34 -24.13 -12.99
CA LYS A 5 1.96 -24.27 -12.52
C LYS A 5 1.69 -23.46 -11.25
N ASP A 6 2.72 -23.28 -10.42
CA ASP A 6 2.61 -22.61 -9.13
C ASP A 6 3.03 -21.14 -9.20
N SER A 7 3.55 -20.68 -10.36
CA SER A 7 3.93 -19.28 -10.53
C SER A 7 2.70 -18.42 -10.64
N PRO A 8 2.66 -17.29 -9.90
CA PRO A 8 1.55 -16.35 -10.04
C PRO A 8 1.51 -15.80 -11.46
N GLN A 9 0.31 -15.55 -11.96
CA GLN A 9 0.13 -14.91 -13.25
C GLN A 9 0.74 -13.51 -13.22
N PHE A 10 1.23 -13.04 -14.35
CA PHE A 10 1.88 -11.73 -14.39
C PHE A 10 0.95 -10.60 -13.97
N SER A 11 -0.34 -10.72 -14.29
CA SER A 11 -1.35 -9.75 -13.85
C SER A 11 -1.42 -9.64 -12.32
N GLU A 12 -1.20 -10.72 -11.59
CA GLU A 12 -1.17 -10.68 -10.12
C GLU A 12 -0.03 -9.80 -9.61
N ARG A 13 1.13 -9.87 -10.26
CA ARG A 13 2.29 -9.03 -9.91
C ARG A 13 2.00 -7.55 -10.15
N ILE A 14 1.36 -7.24 -11.27
CA ILE A 14 0.94 -5.86 -11.57
C ILE A 14 -0.07 -5.39 -10.53
N SER A 15 -1.03 -6.25 -10.18
CA SER A 15 -2.03 -5.95 -9.15
C SER A 15 -1.39 -5.69 -7.78
N GLU A 16 -0.40 -6.50 -7.39
CA GLU A 16 0.35 -6.33 -6.15
C GLU A 16 1.10 -5.00 -6.13
N PHE A 17 1.69 -4.62 -7.27
CA PHE A 17 2.34 -3.32 -7.39
C PHE A 17 1.35 -2.18 -7.17
N CYS A 18 0.19 -2.22 -7.80
CA CYS A 18 -0.84 -1.19 -7.62
C CYS A 18 -1.31 -1.13 -6.17
N LYS A 19 -1.48 -2.28 -5.51
CA LYS A 19 -1.86 -2.34 -4.09
C LYS A 19 -0.77 -1.76 -3.19
N MET A 20 0.49 -2.03 -3.51
CA MET A 20 1.61 -1.47 -2.75
C MET A 20 1.58 0.06 -2.79
N ILE A 21 1.30 0.63 -3.94
CA ILE A 21 1.19 2.08 -4.10
C ILE A 21 0.00 2.63 -3.32
N ASP A 22 -1.15 1.98 -3.40
CA ASP A 22 -2.34 2.38 -2.65
C ASP A 22 -2.11 2.30 -1.14
N ASN A 23 -1.44 1.23 -0.68
CA ASN A 23 -1.08 1.06 0.73
C ASN A 23 -0.10 2.13 1.21
N ALA A 24 0.85 2.53 0.37
CA ALA A 24 1.78 3.60 0.70
C ALA A 24 1.04 4.92 0.94
N ARG A 25 0.03 5.22 0.13
CA ARG A 25 -0.81 6.41 0.32
C ARG A 25 -1.61 6.34 1.63
N GLU A 26 -2.20 5.19 1.92
CA GLU A 26 -2.93 4.99 3.17
C GLU A 26 -2.01 5.15 4.38
N ASP A 27 -0.80 4.59 4.32
CA ASP A 27 0.20 4.72 5.39
C ASP A 27 0.61 6.19 5.58
N TYR A 28 0.79 6.92 4.49
CA TYR A 28 1.11 8.35 4.57
C TYR A 28 0.01 9.13 5.27
N GLU A 29 -1.23 8.93 4.86
CA GLU A 29 -2.38 9.64 5.43
C GLU A 29 -2.59 9.28 6.91
N TRP A 30 -2.47 7.99 7.23
CA TRP A 30 -2.60 7.52 8.61
C TRP A 30 -1.53 8.15 9.51
N ASN A 31 -0.27 8.15 9.07
CA ASN A 31 0.82 8.73 9.86
C ASN A 31 0.69 10.25 9.98
N ARG A 32 0.23 10.94 8.95
CA ARG A 32 -0.03 12.38 9.01
C ARG A 32 -1.09 12.69 10.08
N ASP A 33 -2.18 11.93 10.10
CA ASP A 33 -3.24 12.11 11.09
C ASP A 33 -2.74 11.75 12.48
N GLU A 34 -1.89 10.73 12.59
CA GLU A 34 -1.28 10.29 13.84
C GLU A 34 -0.39 11.38 14.46
N ILE A 35 0.37 12.09 13.63
CA ILE A 35 1.18 13.23 14.10
C ILE A 35 0.28 14.27 14.79
N SER A 36 -0.84 14.60 14.17
CA SER A 36 -1.80 15.57 14.73
C SER A 36 -2.38 15.05 16.05
N ARG A 37 -2.77 13.79 16.12
CA ARG A 37 -3.30 13.18 17.35
C ARG A 37 -2.27 13.19 18.47
N LEU A 38 -1.03 12.82 18.16
CA LEU A 38 0.05 12.75 19.15
C LEU A 38 0.49 14.13 19.60
N ASP A 39 0.38 15.17 18.78
CA ASP A 39 0.63 16.54 19.18
C ASP A 39 -0.42 17.01 20.21
N LYS A 40 -1.68 16.67 19.99
CA LYS A 40 -2.75 16.98 20.95
C LYS A 40 -2.56 16.21 22.24
N LEU A 41 -2.18 14.94 22.16
CA LEU A 41 -1.91 14.12 23.34
C LEU A 41 -0.72 14.66 24.13
N THR A 42 0.31 15.14 23.46
CA THR A 42 1.45 15.83 24.09
C THR A 42 0.97 17.02 24.91
N GLN A 43 0.08 17.83 24.34
CA GLN A 43 -0.47 18.99 25.06
C GLN A 43 -1.28 18.56 26.28
N ASP A 44 -2.06 17.48 26.17
CA ASP A 44 -2.80 16.94 27.29
C ASP A 44 -1.88 16.52 28.43
N TYR A 45 -0.81 15.82 28.14
CA TYR A 45 0.18 15.43 29.16
C TYR A 45 0.88 16.63 29.80
N LEU A 46 1.23 17.64 29.02
CA LEU A 46 1.85 18.85 29.54
C LEU A 46 0.89 19.60 30.46
N HIS A 47 -0.39 19.72 30.11
CA HIS A 47 -1.40 20.35 30.95
C HIS A 47 -1.63 19.54 32.22
N MET A 48 -1.61 18.20 32.15
CA MET A 48 -1.73 17.34 33.31
C MET A 48 -0.59 17.60 34.31
N LEU A 49 0.66 17.69 33.79
CA LEU A 49 1.82 18.00 34.64
C LEU A 49 1.73 19.38 35.28
N GLU A 50 1.15 20.33 34.57
CA GLU A 50 1.05 21.71 35.04
C GLU A 50 -0.10 21.91 36.06
N LEU A 51 -1.29 21.32 35.77
CA LEU A 51 -2.52 21.71 36.43
C LEU A 51 -3.07 20.69 37.44
N ASP A 52 -2.73 19.42 37.32
CA ASP A 52 -3.41 18.37 38.08
C ASP A 52 -2.82 18.10 39.47
N GLY A 53 -1.76 18.83 39.88
CA GLY A 53 -1.17 18.68 41.20
C GLY A 53 -0.68 17.28 41.52
N LEU A 54 -0.09 16.59 40.55
CA LEU A 54 0.38 15.23 40.69
C LEU A 54 1.50 15.09 41.70
N ASP A 55 1.53 13.95 42.42
CA ASP A 55 2.65 13.59 43.28
C ASP A 55 3.84 13.11 42.44
N TYR A 56 4.94 12.73 43.12
CA TYR A 56 6.14 12.26 42.43
C TYR A 56 5.88 11.05 41.49
N LYS A 57 5.12 10.07 41.99
CA LYS A 57 4.80 8.88 41.18
C LYS A 57 3.94 9.22 39.98
N GLY A 58 2.95 10.08 40.17
CA GLY A 58 2.09 10.54 39.11
C GLY A 58 2.86 11.28 38.05
N ARG A 59 3.76 12.19 38.44
CA ARG A 59 4.61 12.92 37.50
C ARG A 59 5.54 11.98 36.71
N ALA A 60 6.15 11.02 37.39
CA ALA A 60 7.04 10.04 36.74
C ALA A 60 6.29 9.21 35.70
N LYS A 61 5.05 8.81 36.00
CA LYS A 61 4.20 8.05 35.08
C LYS A 61 3.85 8.89 33.86
N VAL A 62 3.44 10.13 34.06
CA VAL A 62 3.09 11.03 32.95
C VAL A 62 4.31 11.32 32.09
N ALA A 63 5.48 11.55 32.71
CA ALA A 63 6.73 11.78 31.98
C ALA A 63 7.09 10.59 31.07
N THR A 64 6.89 9.35 31.58
CA THR A 64 7.10 8.14 30.79
C THR A 64 6.15 8.06 29.61
N GLN A 65 4.86 8.36 29.83
CA GLN A 65 3.87 8.39 28.75
C GLN A 65 4.18 9.49 27.72
N LEU A 66 4.60 10.65 28.19
CA LEU A 66 4.99 11.76 27.31
C LEU A 66 6.18 11.36 26.42
N THR A 67 7.20 10.73 26.99
CA THR A 67 8.35 10.26 26.23
C THR A 67 7.93 9.28 25.15
N LYS A 68 7.09 8.31 25.49
CA LYS A 68 6.57 7.34 24.53
C LYS A 68 5.78 8.03 23.41
N CYS A 69 4.91 8.96 23.78
CA CYS A 69 4.14 9.75 22.82
C CYS A 69 5.04 10.50 21.84
N ARG A 70 6.11 11.11 22.33
CA ARG A 70 7.06 11.84 21.48
C ARG A 70 7.84 10.91 20.56
N GLN A 71 8.18 9.71 21.04
CA GLN A 71 8.85 8.70 20.21
C GLN A 71 7.94 8.19 19.09
N GLU A 72 6.68 7.93 19.40
CA GLU A 72 5.68 7.53 18.40
C GLU A 72 5.47 8.62 17.36
N ARG A 73 5.42 9.87 17.80
CA ARG A 73 5.31 11.02 16.89
C ARG A 73 6.51 11.07 15.93
N ARG A 74 7.71 10.86 16.46
CA ARG A 74 8.93 10.85 15.64
C ARG A 74 8.86 9.76 14.58
N ALA A 75 8.43 8.56 14.96
CA ALA A 75 8.29 7.45 14.03
C ALA A 75 7.29 7.78 12.90
N SER A 76 6.15 8.36 13.24
CA SER A 76 5.16 8.77 12.25
C SER A 76 5.68 9.88 11.34
N LYS A 77 6.40 10.83 11.89
CA LYS A 77 7.02 11.91 11.12
C LYS A 77 8.06 11.38 10.15
N ASP A 78 8.89 10.44 10.60
CA ASP A 78 9.90 9.82 9.74
C ASP A 78 9.23 9.06 8.59
N THR A 79 8.17 8.32 8.87
CA THR A 79 7.42 7.61 7.84
C THR A 79 6.84 8.56 6.80
N THR A 80 6.23 9.67 7.23
CA THR A 80 5.69 10.67 6.29
C THR A 80 6.79 11.28 5.44
N GLN A 81 7.94 11.56 6.02
CA GLN A 81 9.07 12.13 5.27
C GLN A 81 9.63 11.13 4.26
N ILE A 82 9.70 9.85 4.61
CA ILE A 82 10.14 8.80 3.69
C ILE A 82 9.19 8.67 2.50
N LEU A 83 7.88 8.75 2.76
CA LEU A 83 6.86 8.58 1.73
C LEU A 83 6.58 9.84 0.91
N GLU A 84 6.98 11.00 1.40
CA GLU A 84 6.67 12.29 0.77
C GLU A 84 7.06 12.37 -0.72
N PRO A 85 8.26 11.95 -1.14
CA PRO A 85 8.61 12.00 -2.57
C PRO A 85 7.68 11.14 -3.43
N LEU A 86 7.29 9.96 -2.93
CA LEU A 86 6.37 9.08 -3.65
C LEU A 86 4.99 9.72 -3.76
N ILE A 87 4.47 10.27 -2.65
CA ILE A 87 3.15 10.89 -2.64
C ILE A 87 3.13 12.13 -3.55
N ALA A 88 4.19 12.94 -3.52
CA ALA A 88 4.31 14.09 -4.41
C ALA A 88 4.25 13.67 -5.89
N PHE A 89 4.94 12.59 -6.23
CA PHE A 89 4.87 12.05 -7.60
C PHE A 89 3.47 11.56 -7.94
N LEU A 90 2.83 10.80 -7.05
CA LEU A 90 1.49 10.26 -7.28
C LEU A 90 0.44 11.35 -7.44
N ASP A 91 0.61 12.48 -6.78
CA ASP A 91 -0.29 13.62 -6.89
C ASP A 91 -0.02 14.48 -8.12
N SER A 92 1.14 14.32 -8.75
CA SER A 92 1.49 14.99 -9.98
C SER A 92 0.66 14.43 -11.15
N GLU A 93 0.54 15.20 -12.21
CA GLU A 93 -0.14 14.76 -13.42
C GLU A 93 0.51 13.53 -14.04
N LYS A 94 1.85 13.49 -14.06
CA LYS A 94 2.60 12.34 -14.56
C LYS A 94 2.33 11.08 -13.75
N GLY A 95 2.29 11.22 -12.42
CA GLY A 95 2.02 10.10 -11.52
C GLY A 95 0.62 9.56 -11.68
N LYS A 96 -0.37 10.43 -11.79
CA LYS A 96 -1.76 10.04 -12.03
C LYS A 96 -1.90 9.30 -13.36
N ASN A 97 -1.28 9.83 -14.41
CA ASN A 97 -1.28 9.20 -15.72
C ASN A 97 -0.60 7.84 -15.70
N MET A 98 0.54 7.74 -15.02
CA MET A 98 1.26 6.47 -14.89
C MET A 98 0.39 5.41 -14.21
N MET A 99 -0.26 5.74 -13.10
CA MET A 99 -1.11 4.80 -12.39
C MET A 99 -2.32 4.39 -13.20
N ASN A 100 -2.92 5.31 -13.94
CA ASN A 100 -4.02 5.00 -14.84
C ASN A 100 -3.58 4.03 -15.94
N LEU A 101 -2.40 4.26 -16.52
CA LEU A 101 -1.83 3.37 -17.53
C LEU A 101 -1.52 1.99 -16.95
N MET A 102 -1.00 1.92 -15.73
CA MET A 102 -0.72 0.64 -15.06
C MET A 102 -2.00 -0.17 -14.82
N ARG A 103 -3.08 0.49 -14.42
CA ARG A 103 -4.38 -0.18 -14.25
C ARG A 103 -4.97 -0.64 -15.57
N GLU A 104 -4.77 0.14 -16.62
CA GLU A 104 -5.18 -0.22 -17.98
C GLU A 104 -4.39 -1.44 -18.46
N ILE A 105 -3.07 -1.45 -18.27
CA ILE A 105 -2.21 -2.59 -18.59
C ILE A 105 -2.64 -3.83 -17.82
N LEU A 106 -2.96 -3.67 -16.55
CA LEU A 106 -3.47 -4.76 -15.71
C LEU A 106 -4.72 -5.41 -16.33
N GLY A 107 -5.67 -4.59 -16.75
CA GLY A 107 -6.88 -5.08 -17.40
C GLY A 107 -6.59 -5.82 -18.69
N LYS A 108 -5.71 -5.27 -19.53
CA LYS A 108 -5.30 -5.90 -20.81
C LYS A 108 -4.57 -7.21 -20.58
N THR A 109 -3.67 -7.25 -19.59
CA THR A 109 -2.90 -8.46 -19.26
C THR A 109 -3.84 -9.58 -18.79
N ARG A 110 -4.80 -9.25 -17.92
CA ARG A 110 -5.80 -10.21 -17.46
C ARG A 110 -6.62 -10.79 -18.63
N LYS A 111 -6.97 -9.94 -19.58
CA LYS A 111 -7.75 -10.36 -20.74
C LYS A 111 -6.95 -11.32 -21.62
N VAL A 112 -5.67 -11.05 -21.85
CA VAL A 112 -4.77 -11.93 -22.61
C VAL A 112 -4.62 -13.26 -21.89
N GLU A 113 -4.39 -13.25 -20.58
CA GLU A 113 -4.27 -14.46 -19.77
C GLU A 113 -5.54 -15.32 -19.84
N GLU A 114 -6.69 -14.68 -19.76
CA GLU A 114 -7.98 -15.36 -19.85
C GLU A 114 -8.20 -16.01 -21.24
N ASN A 115 -7.87 -15.28 -22.29
CA ASN A 115 -7.96 -15.79 -23.66
C ASN A 115 -7.04 -16.99 -23.89
N MET A 116 -5.87 -16.99 -23.27
CA MET A 116 -4.93 -18.10 -23.37
C MET A 116 -5.44 -19.38 -22.71
N LYS A 117 -6.21 -19.26 -21.64
CA LYS A 117 -6.81 -20.40 -20.95
C LYS A 117 -7.88 -21.09 -21.78
N THR A 118 -8.58 -20.34 -22.60
CA THR A 118 -9.72 -20.83 -23.36
C THR A 118 -9.48 -20.93 -24.85
N ARG A 119 -8.26 -20.59 -25.29
CA ARG A 119 -7.94 -20.62 -26.73
C ARG A 119 -7.99 -22.03 -27.31
N THR A 120 -8.52 -22.13 -28.53
CA THR A 120 -8.54 -23.33 -29.29
C THR A 120 -7.82 -23.08 -30.61
N TYR A 121 -7.28 -24.15 -31.20
CA TYR A 121 -6.59 -24.05 -32.48
C TYR A 121 -7.37 -24.82 -33.55
N ARG A 122 -7.57 -24.19 -34.70
CA ARG A 122 -8.17 -24.83 -35.84
C ARG A 122 -7.11 -25.14 -36.84
N TYR A 123 -7.05 -26.41 -37.24
CA TYR A 123 -6.12 -26.85 -38.29
C TYR A 123 -6.58 -26.28 -39.61
N ARG A 124 -5.63 -25.79 -40.39
CA ARG A 124 -5.93 -25.20 -41.71
C ARG A 124 -5.75 -26.21 -42.85
N VAL A 125 -4.82 -27.10 -42.68
CA VAL A 125 -4.42 -28.05 -43.72
C VAL A 125 -4.51 -29.49 -43.24
N PHE A 126 -4.08 -29.74 -42.02
CA PHE A 126 -4.04 -31.06 -41.41
C PHE A 126 -5.39 -31.44 -40.84
N GLU A 127 -5.85 -32.68 -41.17
CA GLU A 127 -7.02 -33.21 -40.49
C GLU A 127 -6.58 -34.17 -39.40
N PRO A 128 -7.00 -33.91 -38.13
CA PRO A 128 -6.63 -34.80 -37.04
C PRO A 128 -7.34 -36.15 -37.17
N PRO A 129 -6.74 -37.23 -36.64
CA PRO A 129 -7.39 -38.54 -36.59
C PRO A 129 -8.72 -38.43 -35.84
N GLY A 130 -9.78 -39.00 -36.41
CA GLY A 130 -11.12 -38.90 -35.88
C GLY A 130 -11.97 -37.80 -36.49
N GLY A 131 -11.38 -36.94 -37.30
CA GLY A 131 -12.11 -36.04 -38.20
C GLY A 131 -12.88 -34.89 -37.57
N LYS A 132 -12.81 -34.71 -36.27
CA LYS A 132 -13.51 -33.60 -35.61
C LYS A 132 -12.61 -32.85 -34.65
N TYR A 133 -12.66 -31.56 -34.74
CA TYR A 133 -12.10 -30.63 -33.75
C TYR A 133 -13.01 -29.42 -33.63
N GLU A 134 -13.02 -28.80 -32.48
CA GLU A 134 -13.85 -27.64 -32.22
C GLU A 134 -13.04 -26.47 -31.78
#